data_1bd30e2d9ee19eea51f429f7f190ea66
#
_entry.id   1bd30e2d9ee19eea51f429f7f190ea66
#
_cell.length_a   1.000
_cell.length_b   1.000
_cell.length_c   1.000
_cell.angle_alpha   90.00
_cell.angle_beta   90.00
_cell.angle_gamma   90.00
#
_symmetry.space_group_name_H-M   'P 1'
#
loop_
_entity.id
_entity.type
_entity.pdbx_description
1 polymer ?
#
loop_
_entity_poly.entity_id
_entity_poly.type
_entity_poly.pdbx_seq_one_letter_code
_entity_poly.pdbx_strand_id
1 'polypeptide(L)'
;MRRIGLFGGTFDPPQLAHLALARAARDALQLDEVRWIPSGQPWQKSHAVTDARHREAMVRLAIAGERGFVLERCELERAGPSYTLQTVQALQRSQPDAQWVLLIGADQYNNLHTWRGWRELLGLVTLAVAPRPGVAMRADPDVARVPHQAVPLPPMPISATDIRARVQRGESISGLVADTVASYIDQHHLYRSAAGH
;
A
#
# COMPACT_ATOMS: atom_id res chain seq x y z
N MET A 1 8.90 -23.44 -1.68
CA MET A 1 7.58 -22.77 -1.87
C MET A 1 7.85 -21.27 -1.87
N ARG A 2 7.41 -20.56 -2.90
CA ARG A 2 7.67 -19.13 -3.06
C ARG A 2 6.86 -18.30 -2.07
N ARG A 3 7.48 -17.35 -1.37
CA ARG A 3 6.81 -16.48 -0.39
C ARG A 3 6.61 -15.09 -1.00
N ILE A 4 5.38 -14.67 -1.16
CA ILE A 4 5.02 -13.43 -1.86
C ILE A 4 4.28 -12.49 -0.91
N GLY A 5 4.83 -11.29 -0.72
CA GLY A 5 4.18 -10.20 -0.01
C GLY A 5 3.13 -9.52 -0.90
N LEU A 6 1.96 -9.26 -0.34
CA LEU A 6 0.91 -8.47 -0.96
C LEU A 6 0.85 -7.12 -0.26
N PHE A 7 1.17 -6.06 -0.96
CA PHE A 7 1.19 -4.70 -0.44
C PHE A 7 0.22 -3.82 -1.20
N GLY A 8 -1.03 -3.81 -0.74
CA GLY A 8 -2.09 -2.99 -1.30
C GLY A 8 -2.08 -1.57 -0.77
N GLY A 9 -2.47 -0.63 -1.59
CA GLY A 9 -2.60 0.76 -1.18
C GLY A 9 -3.19 1.66 -2.25
N THR A 10 -3.65 2.84 -1.85
CA THR A 10 -4.07 3.86 -2.80
C THR A 10 -2.86 4.44 -3.55
N PHE A 11 -1.72 4.60 -2.85
CA PHE A 11 -0.48 5.17 -3.37
C PHE A 11 -0.69 6.52 -4.06
N ASP A 12 -1.22 7.47 -3.32
CA ASP A 12 -1.59 8.80 -3.81
C ASP A 12 -0.91 9.95 -3.03
N PRO A 13 0.41 10.11 -3.15
CA PRO A 13 1.39 9.30 -3.87
C PRO A 13 1.99 8.13 -3.06
N PRO A 14 2.77 7.20 -3.68
CA PRO A 14 3.65 6.29 -2.97
C PRO A 14 4.76 7.09 -2.26
N GLN A 15 5.10 6.67 -1.04
CA GLN A 15 5.98 7.41 -0.12
C GLN A 15 7.24 6.60 0.20
N LEU A 16 8.28 7.26 0.69
CA LEU A 16 9.46 6.57 1.22
C LEU A 16 9.12 5.64 2.41
N ALA A 17 8.09 5.98 3.20
CA ALA A 17 7.59 5.09 4.24
C ALA A 17 7.03 3.77 3.68
N HIS A 18 6.36 3.80 2.52
CA HIS A 18 5.91 2.59 1.84
C HIS A 18 7.09 1.73 1.38
N LEU A 19 8.12 2.35 0.79
CA LEU A 19 9.34 1.63 0.37
C LEU A 19 10.06 1.00 1.56
N ALA A 20 10.22 1.75 2.64
CA ALA A 20 10.85 1.26 3.86
C ALA A 20 10.09 0.07 4.45
N LEU A 21 8.74 0.14 4.50
CA LEU A 21 7.90 -0.96 4.96
C LEU A 21 8.08 -2.20 4.09
N ALA A 22 8.01 -2.05 2.78
CA ALA A 22 8.14 -3.17 1.85
C ALA A 22 9.53 -3.82 1.92
N ARG A 23 10.61 -3.03 2.04
CA ARG A 23 11.97 -3.53 2.24
C ARG A 23 12.10 -4.29 3.57
N ALA A 24 11.66 -3.68 4.67
CA ALA A 24 11.71 -4.29 6.00
C ALA A 24 10.91 -5.61 6.04
N ALA A 25 9.73 -5.64 5.44
CA ALA A 25 8.93 -6.86 5.35
C ALA A 25 9.61 -7.93 4.49
N ARG A 26 10.13 -7.56 3.31
CA ARG A 26 10.85 -8.50 2.44
C ARG A 26 12.01 -9.16 3.19
N ASP A 27 12.82 -8.36 3.86
CA ASP A 27 14.04 -8.85 4.51
C ASP A 27 13.73 -9.63 5.79
N ALA A 28 12.85 -9.11 6.67
CA ALA A 28 12.50 -9.77 7.93
C ALA A 28 11.69 -11.06 7.73
N LEU A 29 10.82 -11.09 6.72
CA LEU A 29 9.95 -12.23 6.45
C LEU A 29 10.50 -13.14 5.33
N GLN A 30 11.69 -12.85 4.81
CA GLN A 30 12.35 -13.57 3.73
C GLN A 30 11.40 -13.81 2.54
N LEU A 31 10.82 -12.70 2.05
CA LEU A 31 9.94 -12.75 0.89
C LEU A 31 10.77 -12.76 -0.40
N ASP A 32 10.41 -13.66 -1.32
CA ASP A 32 11.01 -13.71 -2.65
C ASP A 32 10.60 -12.51 -3.50
N GLU A 33 9.38 -12.00 -3.24
CA GLU A 33 8.76 -10.93 -4.01
C GLU A 33 7.79 -10.14 -3.14
N VAL A 34 7.67 -8.85 -3.39
CA VAL A 34 6.58 -7.99 -2.85
C VAL A 34 5.82 -7.39 -4.01
N ARG A 35 4.55 -7.74 -4.12
CA ARG A 35 3.63 -7.19 -5.11
C ARG A 35 2.99 -5.92 -4.60
N TRP A 36 3.25 -4.83 -5.28
CA TRP A 36 2.62 -3.54 -5.04
C TRP A 36 1.34 -3.46 -5.83
N ILE A 37 0.21 -3.38 -5.13
CA ILE A 37 -1.14 -3.47 -5.69
C ILE A 37 -1.85 -2.12 -5.53
N PRO A 38 -1.73 -1.19 -6.50
CA PRO A 38 -2.50 0.04 -6.46
C PRO A 38 -3.99 -0.29 -6.57
N SER A 39 -4.80 0.25 -5.65
CA SER A 39 -6.25 0.05 -5.69
C SER A 39 -6.88 0.72 -6.92
N GLY A 40 -7.79 0.04 -7.59
CA GLY A 40 -8.54 0.60 -8.71
C GLY A 40 -9.48 1.70 -8.22
N GLN A 41 -10.57 1.30 -7.57
CA GLN A 41 -11.52 2.22 -6.93
C GLN A 41 -11.49 2.01 -5.41
N PRO A 42 -10.75 2.86 -4.66
CA PRO A 42 -10.64 2.70 -3.21
C PRO A 42 -11.97 3.11 -2.52
N TRP A 43 -12.74 2.14 -2.09
CA TRP A 43 -14.06 2.34 -1.48
C TRP A 43 -14.05 3.05 -0.12
N GLN A 44 -12.88 3.11 0.55
CA GLN A 44 -12.72 3.74 1.86
C GLN A 44 -12.35 5.24 1.81
N LYS A 45 -12.24 5.83 0.62
CA LYS A 45 -11.79 7.22 0.49
C LYS A 45 -12.96 8.17 0.30
N SER A 46 -13.07 9.15 1.19
CA SER A 46 -14.08 10.23 1.17
C SER A 46 -13.69 11.43 0.30
N HIS A 47 -12.47 11.45 -0.24
CA HIS A 47 -11.95 12.54 -1.08
C HIS A 47 -11.62 12.03 -2.49
N ALA A 48 -11.55 12.94 -3.45
CA ALA A 48 -11.14 12.61 -4.80
C ALA A 48 -9.71 12.04 -4.80
N VAL A 49 -9.57 10.85 -5.39
CA VAL A 49 -8.29 10.16 -5.54
C VAL A 49 -7.78 10.43 -6.94
N THR A 50 -6.47 10.65 -7.07
CA THR A 50 -5.80 10.83 -8.36
C THR A 50 -6.09 9.64 -9.28
N ASP A 51 -6.27 9.94 -10.58
CA ASP A 51 -6.52 8.93 -11.60
C ASP A 51 -5.58 7.72 -11.48
N ALA A 52 -6.13 6.54 -11.66
CA ALA A 52 -5.41 5.27 -11.49
C ALA A 52 -4.14 5.18 -12.33
N ARG A 53 -4.13 5.74 -13.55
CA ARG A 53 -2.95 5.78 -14.45
C ARG A 53 -1.78 6.55 -13.85
N HIS A 54 -2.04 7.67 -13.15
CA HIS A 54 -0.98 8.44 -12.49
C HIS A 54 -0.47 7.71 -11.25
N ARG A 55 -1.34 7.07 -10.48
CA ARG A 55 -0.95 6.28 -9.31
C ARG A 55 -0.12 5.06 -9.71
N GLU A 56 -0.51 4.37 -10.78
CA GLU A 56 0.26 3.27 -11.37
C GLU A 56 1.66 3.75 -11.80
N ALA A 57 1.74 4.87 -12.55
CA ALA A 57 3.00 5.42 -13.00
C ALA A 57 3.92 5.79 -11.83
N MET A 58 3.38 6.42 -10.79
CA MET A 58 4.15 6.77 -9.59
C MET A 58 4.63 5.53 -8.83
N VAL A 59 3.83 4.47 -8.71
CA VAL A 59 4.28 3.22 -8.09
C VAL A 59 5.40 2.59 -8.92
N ARG A 60 5.26 2.53 -10.25
CA ARG A 60 6.29 2.00 -11.15
C ARG A 60 7.61 2.74 -10.99
N LEU A 61 7.56 4.08 -10.89
CA LEU A 61 8.74 4.91 -10.64
C LEU A 61 9.33 4.68 -9.25
N ALA A 62 8.49 4.56 -8.23
CA ALA A 62 8.94 4.36 -6.85
C ALA A 62 9.68 3.04 -6.66
N ILE A 63 9.24 1.96 -7.33
CA ILE A 63 9.84 0.63 -7.19
C ILE A 63 10.90 0.32 -8.26
N ALA A 64 11.18 1.26 -9.16
CA ALA A 64 12.18 1.07 -10.20
C ALA A 64 13.57 0.79 -9.59
N GLY A 65 14.19 -0.32 -9.98
CA GLY A 65 15.48 -0.75 -9.44
C GLY A 65 15.43 -1.47 -8.08
N GLU A 66 14.26 -1.58 -7.46
CA GLU A 66 14.08 -2.33 -6.20
C GLU A 66 14.02 -3.83 -6.48
N ARG A 67 14.99 -4.57 -5.92
CA ARG A 67 15.03 -6.02 -6.08
C ARG A 67 13.80 -6.68 -5.42
N GLY A 68 13.11 -7.51 -6.19
CA GLY A 68 11.96 -8.28 -5.70
C GLY A 68 10.67 -7.48 -5.55
N PHE A 69 10.61 -6.23 -6.00
CA PHE A 69 9.36 -5.48 -6.04
C PHE A 69 8.74 -5.56 -7.43
N VAL A 70 7.45 -5.85 -7.46
CA VAL A 70 6.68 -6.03 -8.69
C VAL A 70 5.39 -5.24 -8.62
N LEU A 71 5.05 -4.53 -9.69
CA LEU A 71 3.75 -3.90 -9.82
C LEU A 71 2.71 -4.95 -10.22
N GLU A 72 1.66 -5.09 -9.41
CA GLU A 72 0.51 -5.94 -9.69
C GLU A 72 -0.70 -5.08 -10.06
N ARG A 73 -1.24 -5.26 -11.26
CA ARG A 73 -2.27 -4.40 -11.85
C ARG A 73 -3.70 -4.93 -11.71
N CYS A 74 -3.88 -6.09 -11.10
CA CYS A 74 -5.15 -6.80 -11.08
C CYS A 74 -6.34 -5.98 -10.52
N GLU A 75 -6.10 -5.04 -9.61
CA GLU A 75 -7.16 -4.14 -9.11
C GLU A 75 -7.42 -2.95 -10.04
N LEU A 76 -6.42 -2.49 -10.78
CA LEU A 76 -6.57 -1.42 -11.78
C LEU A 76 -7.37 -1.89 -12.99
N GLU A 77 -7.26 -3.17 -13.33
CA GLU A 77 -7.93 -3.81 -14.48
C GLU A 77 -9.35 -4.28 -14.15
N ARG A 78 -9.68 -4.34 -12.86
CA ARG A 78 -11.01 -4.76 -12.40
C ARG A 78 -11.99 -3.59 -12.39
N ALA A 79 -13.16 -3.79 -12.97
CA ALA A 79 -14.26 -2.84 -12.83
C ALA A 79 -14.88 -2.90 -11.43
N GLY A 80 -15.21 -1.74 -10.87
CA GLY A 80 -15.87 -1.60 -9.57
C GLY A 80 -14.93 -1.57 -8.36
N PRO A 81 -15.47 -1.66 -7.14
CA PRO A 81 -14.70 -1.56 -5.91
C PRO A 81 -13.68 -2.69 -5.76
N SER A 82 -12.48 -2.34 -5.27
CA SER A 82 -11.42 -3.31 -4.99
C SER A 82 -11.58 -3.87 -3.58
N TYR A 83 -11.74 -5.18 -3.47
CA TYR A 83 -11.76 -5.89 -2.20
C TYR A 83 -10.57 -6.84 -2.11
N THR A 84 -9.78 -6.74 -1.05
CA THR A 84 -8.55 -7.52 -0.84
C THR A 84 -8.78 -9.03 -0.94
N LEU A 85 -9.91 -9.53 -0.40
CA LEU A 85 -10.27 -10.94 -0.49
C LEU A 85 -10.32 -11.43 -1.94
N GLN A 86 -11.00 -10.70 -2.82
CA GLN A 86 -11.11 -11.07 -4.24
C GLN A 86 -9.76 -11.05 -4.95
N THR A 87 -8.91 -10.10 -4.58
CA THR A 87 -7.56 -9.98 -5.11
C THR A 87 -6.71 -11.18 -4.69
N VAL A 88 -6.72 -11.54 -3.41
CA VAL A 88 -6.00 -12.71 -2.90
C VAL A 88 -6.48 -13.99 -3.57
N GLN A 89 -7.79 -14.21 -3.65
CA GLN A 89 -8.38 -15.39 -4.30
C GLN A 89 -7.98 -15.50 -5.78
N ALA A 90 -7.93 -14.37 -6.50
CA ALA A 90 -7.51 -14.38 -7.91
C ALA A 90 -6.03 -14.74 -8.06
N LEU A 91 -5.16 -14.16 -7.20
CA LEU A 91 -3.73 -14.43 -7.23
C LEU A 91 -3.41 -15.87 -6.81
N GLN A 92 -4.12 -16.43 -5.82
CA GLN A 92 -3.95 -17.83 -5.43
C GLN A 92 -4.33 -18.81 -6.55
N ARG A 93 -5.37 -18.51 -7.31
CA ARG A 93 -5.73 -19.34 -8.48
C ARG A 93 -4.65 -19.32 -9.55
N SER A 94 -3.96 -18.20 -9.74
CA SER A 94 -2.88 -18.08 -10.72
C SER A 94 -1.56 -18.70 -10.26
N GLN A 95 -1.33 -18.77 -8.94
CA GLN A 95 -0.11 -19.32 -8.33
C GLN A 95 -0.46 -20.13 -7.05
N PRO A 96 -1.01 -21.33 -7.21
CA PRO A 96 -1.50 -22.13 -6.08
C PRO A 96 -0.39 -22.59 -5.12
N ASP A 97 0.85 -22.69 -5.60
CA ASP A 97 2.00 -23.15 -4.79
C ASP A 97 2.70 -22.01 -4.03
N ALA A 98 2.19 -20.78 -4.10
CA ALA A 98 2.78 -19.66 -3.38
C ALA A 98 2.22 -19.52 -1.96
N GLN A 99 3.07 -19.09 -1.03
CA GLN A 99 2.65 -18.59 0.28
C GLN A 99 2.43 -17.08 0.21
N TRP A 100 1.26 -16.65 0.60
CA TRP A 100 0.86 -15.25 0.52
C TRP A 100 0.96 -14.58 1.88
N VAL A 101 1.65 -13.44 1.94
CA VAL A 101 1.81 -12.63 3.14
C VAL A 101 1.17 -11.26 2.90
N LEU A 102 0.11 -10.94 3.62
CA LEU A 102 -0.57 -9.65 3.52
C LEU A 102 0.14 -8.62 4.41
N LEU A 103 0.70 -7.59 3.79
CA LEU A 103 1.41 -6.50 4.45
C LEU A 103 0.46 -5.32 4.68
N ILE A 104 0.22 -4.96 5.94
CA ILE A 104 -0.62 -3.82 6.31
C ILE A 104 0.03 -2.97 7.40
N GLY A 105 -0.37 -1.72 7.49
CA GLY A 105 -0.01 -0.84 8.60
C GLY A 105 -0.97 -0.97 9.79
N ALA A 106 -0.57 -0.42 10.94
CA ALA A 106 -1.35 -0.44 12.18
C ALA A 106 -2.77 0.15 12.03
N ASP A 107 -2.94 1.22 11.21
CA ASP A 107 -4.27 1.79 10.94
C ASP A 107 -5.20 0.79 10.27
N GLN A 108 -4.69 0.07 9.27
CA GLN A 108 -5.45 -0.94 8.53
C GLN A 108 -5.74 -2.15 9.41
N TYR A 109 -4.78 -2.57 10.24
CA TYR A 109 -4.97 -3.64 11.22
C TYR A 109 -6.10 -3.32 12.20
N ASN A 110 -6.15 -2.09 12.75
CA ASN A 110 -7.20 -1.67 13.66
C ASN A 110 -8.60 -1.67 13.02
N ASN A 111 -8.68 -1.47 11.71
CA ASN A 111 -9.93 -1.44 10.94
C ASN A 111 -10.18 -2.73 10.12
N LEU A 112 -9.36 -3.76 10.27
CA LEU A 112 -9.42 -4.96 9.44
C LEU A 112 -10.78 -5.69 9.55
N HIS A 113 -11.42 -5.63 10.72
CA HIS A 113 -12.77 -6.19 10.94
C HIS A 113 -13.85 -5.59 10.03
N THR A 114 -13.62 -4.40 9.46
CA THR A 114 -14.55 -3.75 8.52
C THR A 114 -14.35 -4.20 7.07
N TRP A 115 -13.29 -4.95 6.78
CA TRP A 115 -13.02 -5.40 5.43
C TRP A 115 -13.96 -6.53 5.03
N ARG A 116 -14.48 -6.44 3.81
CA ARG A 116 -15.40 -7.46 3.29
C ARG A 116 -14.74 -8.84 3.26
N GLY A 117 -15.33 -9.79 3.99
CA GLY A 117 -14.84 -11.17 4.05
C GLY A 117 -13.51 -11.33 4.80
N TRP A 118 -13.20 -10.45 5.75
CA TRP A 118 -11.93 -10.44 6.47
C TRP A 118 -11.58 -11.77 7.15
N ARG A 119 -12.56 -12.52 7.67
CA ARG A 119 -12.31 -13.82 8.31
C ARG A 119 -11.81 -14.84 7.29
N GLU A 120 -12.42 -14.90 6.12
CA GLU A 120 -11.98 -15.75 5.01
C GLU A 120 -10.59 -15.29 4.52
N LEU A 121 -10.38 -13.99 4.35
CA LEU A 121 -9.10 -13.41 3.95
C LEU A 121 -7.96 -13.87 4.87
N LEU A 122 -8.15 -13.78 6.19
CA LEU A 122 -7.12 -14.19 7.16
C LEU A 122 -6.88 -15.71 7.20
N GLY A 123 -7.81 -16.51 6.71
CA GLY A 123 -7.59 -17.94 6.47
C GLY A 123 -6.75 -18.26 5.23
N LEU A 124 -6.60 -17.29 4.33
CA LEU A 124 -5.90 -17.46 3.05
C LEU A 124 -4.47 -16.90 3.05
N VAL A 125 -4.12 -16.04 4.02
CA VAL A 125 -2.83 -15.35 4.05
C VAL A 125 -2.18 -15.41 5.43
N THR A 126 -0.86 -15.28 5.47
CA THR A 126 -0.17 -14.88 6.70
C THR A 126 -0.25 -13.37 6.84
N LEU A 127 -0.68 -12.87 8.00
CA LEU A 127 -0.78 -11.44 8.25
C LEU A 127 0.55 -10.89 8.75
N ALA A 128 1.01 -9.78 8.19
CA ALA A 128 2.17 -9.03 8.67
C ALA A 128 1.81 -7.56 8.88
N VAL A 129 2.11 -7.04 10.07
CA VAL A 129 1.68 -5.71 10.49
C VAL A 129 2.89 -4.83 10.78
N ALA A 130 2.94 -3.67 10.14
CA ALA A 130 3.94 -2.66 10.40
C ALA A 130 3.41 -1.63 11.41
N PRO A 131 4.20 -1.23 12.41
CA PRO A 131 3.84 -0.18 13.34
C PRO A 131 3.74 1.17 12.63
N ARG A 132 2.98 2.09 13.21
CA ARG A 132 2.94 3.48 12.77
C ARG A 132 3.09 4.41 13.98
N PRO A 133 3.92 5.47 13.90
CA PRO A 133 4.07 6.43 14.99
C PRO A 133 2.73 7.02 15.42
N GLY A 134 2.46 7.03 16.72
CA GLY A 134 1.23 7.57 17.28
C GLY A 134 -0.03 6.71 17.12
N VAL A 135 0.06 5.55 16.49
CA VAL A 135 -1.05 4.61 16.32
C VAL A 135 -0.88 3.41 17.23
N ALA A 136 -1.72 3.31 18.26
CA ALA A 136 -1.77 2.12 19.11
C ALA A 136 -2.42 0.95 18.37
N MET A 137 -1.89 -0.27 18.59
CA MET A 137 -2.51 -1.51 18.09
C MET A 137 -3.76 -1.83 18.91
N ARG A 138 -4.93 -1.53 18.36
CA ARG A 138 -6.25 -1.68 18.99
C ARG A 138 -7.23 -2.32 18.02
N ALA A 139 -6.88 -3.49 17.52
CA ALA A 139 -7.77 -4.23 16.63
C ALA A 139 -9.01 -4.76 17.39
N ASP A 140 -10.04 -5.05 16.61
CA ASP A 140 -11.20 -5.81 17.07
C ASP A 140 -10.73 -7.12 17.76
N PRO A 141 -11.36 -7.55 18.87
CA PRO A 141 -10.95 -8.75 19.61
C PRO A 141 -10.85 -10.02 18.76
N ASP A 142 -11.69 -10.19 17.75
CA ASP A 142 -11.61 -11.36 16.86
C ASP A 142 -10.41 -11.26 15.91
N VAL A 143 -10.07 -10.06 15.43
CA VAL A 143 -8.86 -9.82 14.64
C VAL A 143 -7.61 -10.04 15.49
N ALA A 144 -7.60 -9.56 16.74
CA ALA A 144 -6.48 -9.68 17.65
C ALA A 144 -6.13 -11.12 18.02
N ARG A 145 -7.07 -12.05 17.91
CA ARG A 145 -6.84 -13.50 18.12
C ARG A 145 -6.09 -14.16 16.97
N VAL A 146 -6.08 -13.53 15.78
CA VAL A 146 -5.37 -14.10 14.62
C VAL A 146 -3.88 -13.80 14.74
N PRO A 147 -3.01 -14.84 14.67
CA PRO A 147 -1.58 -14.61 14.70
C PRO A 147 -1.12 -13.71 13.57
N HIS A 148 -0.24 -12.78 13.87
CA HIS A 148 0.39 -11.92 12.87
C HIS A 148 1.89 -11.76 13.16
N GLN A 149 2.65 -11.46 12.12
CA GLN A 149 4.07 -11.17 12.19
C GLN A 149 4.29 -9.66 12.27
N ALA A 150 5.16 -9.21 13.17
CA ALA A 150 5.55 -7.81 13.25
C ALA A 150 6.60 -7.49 12.18
N VAL A 151 6.42 -6.40 11.46
CA VAL A 151 7.43 -5.86 10.56
C VAL A 151 8.28 -4.85 11.32
N PRO A 152 9.60 -5.05 11.46
CA PRO A 152 10.47 -4.15 12.19
C PRO A 152 10.72 -2.87 11.37
N LEU A 153 9.86 -1.87 11.52
CA LEU A 153 9.96 -0.61 10.80
C LEU A 153 10.26 0.54 11.77
N PRO A 154 11.36 1.29 11.56
CA PRO A 154 11.60 2.53 12.29
C PRO A 154 10.46 3.54 12.10
N PRO A 155 10.16 4.39 13.09
CA PRO A 155 9.13 5.40 12.96
C PRO A 155 9.39 6.34 11.77
N MET A 156 8.42 6.41 10.86
CA MET A 156 8.47 7.32 9.71
C MET A 156 7.19 8.15 9.65
N PRO A 157 7.20 9.40 10.14
CA PRO A 157 6.01 10.25 10.21
C PRO A 157 5.71 10.89 8.84
N ILE A 158 5.50 10.07 7.82
CA ILE A 158 5.18 10.51 6.46
C ILE A 158 3.73 10.15 6.15
N SER A 159 2.95 11.09 5.64
CA SER A 159 1.57 10.85 5.22
C SER A 159 1.28 11.42 3.83
N ALA A 160 0.43 10.73 3.06
CA ALA A 160 0.00 11.23 1.75
C ALA A 160 -0.73 12.57 1.84
N THR A 161 -1.49 12.78 2.90
CA THR A 161 -2.20 14.04 3.14
C THR A 161 -1.24 15.21 3.31
N ASP A 162 -0.17 15.03 4.11
CA ASP A 162 0.85 16.07 4.27
C ASP A 162 1.60 16.34 2.96
N ILE A 163 1.97 15.29 2.21
CA ILE A 163 2.64 15.44 0.91
C ILE A 163 1.77 16.26 -0.06
N ARG A 164 0.49 15.92 -0.21
CA ARG A 164 -0.41 16.66 -1.08
C ARG A 164 -0.61 18.13 -0.64
N ALA A 165 -0.71 18.34 0.67
CA ALA A 165 -0.82 19.70 1.23
C ALA A 165 0.44 20.53 0.97
N ARG A 166 1.64 19.93 1.07
CA ARG A 166 2.92 20.61 0.74
C ARG A 166 2.98 21.00 -0.73
N VAL A 167 2.60 20.10 -1.64
CA VAL A 167 2.55 20.44 -3.07
C VAL A 167 1.58 21.60 -3.34
N GLN A 168 0.41 21.61 -2.69
CA GLN A 168 -0.54 22.72 -2.81
C GLN A 168 0.04 24.07 -2.38
N ARG A 169 0.91 24.08 -1.37
CA ARG A 169 1.59 25.27 -0.86
C ARG A 169 2.90 25.59 -1.61
N GLY A 170 3.28 24.80 -2.62
CA GLY A 170 4.55 24.96 -3.33
C GLY A 170 5.77 24.58 -2.49
N GLU A 171 5.61 23.80 -1.44
CA GLU A 171 6.68 23.35 -0.55
C GLU A 171 7.37 22.10 -1.11
N SER A 172 8.64 21.89 -0.76
CA SER A 172 9.39 20.70 -1.15
C SER A 172 8.82 19.43 -0.54
N ILE A 173 8.79 18.36 -1.34
CA ILE A 173 8.47 16.98 -0.92
C ILE A 173 9.68 16.05 -1.00
N SER A 174 10.88 16.61 -1.15
CA SER A 174 12.14 15.88 -1.09
C SER A 174 12.26 15.14 0.25
N GLY A 175 12.74 13.91 0.21
CA GLY A 175 12.84 13.05 1.41
C GLY A 175 11.49 12.47 1.89
N LEU A 176 10.37 12.74 1.22
CA LEU A 176 9.07 12.16 1.53
C LEU A 176 8.64 11.13 0.48
N VAL A 177 9.03 11.34 -0.78
CA VAL A 177 8.82 10.44 -1.91
C VAL A 177 10.15 10.21 -2.64
N ALA A 178 10.21 9.21 -3.51
CA ALA A 178 11.37 9.04 -4.39
C ALA A 178 11.50 10.25 -5.34
N ASP A 179 12.72 10.66 -5.70
CA ASP A 179 12.97 11.82 -6.56
C ASP A 179 12.28 11.70 -7.92
N THR A 180 12.22 10.49 -8.47
CA THR A 180 11.48 10.19 -9.71
C THR A 180 9.98 10.43 -9.58
N VAL A 181 9.41 10.14 -8.40
CA VAL A 181 8.00 10.41 -8.09
C VAL A 181 7.77 11.90 -7.91
N ALA A 182 8.67 12.60 -7.20
CA ALA A 182 8.58 14.06 -7.05
C ALA A 182 8.61 14.78 -8.41
N SER A 183 9.52 14.38 -9.30
CA SER A 183 9.60 14.89 -10.67
C SER A 183 8.33 14.63 -11.47
N TYR A 184 7.76 13.42 -11.34
CA TYR A 184 6.50 13.06 -12.00
C TYR A 184 5.32 13.92 -11.53
N ILE A 185 5.21 14.14 -10.21
CA ILE A 185 4.18 15.00 -9.61
C ILE A 185 4.27 16.41 -10.16
N ASP A 186 5.48 16.95 -10.26
CA ASP A 186 5.71 18.30 -10.79
C ASP A 186 5.38 18.40 -12.28
N GLN A 187 5.88 17.49 -13.11
CA GLN A 187 5.64 17.45 -14.56
C GLN A 187 4.16 17.33 -14.93
N HIS A 188 3.39 16.57 -14.15
CA HIS A 188 1.97 16.36 -14.39
C HIS A 188 1.06 17.30 -13.58
N HIS A 189 1.64 18.26 -12.87
CA HIS A 189 0.91 19.24 -12.04
C HIS A 189 -0.07 18.61 -11.06
N LEU A 190 0.26 17.39 -10.54
CA LEU A 190 -0.59 16.68 -9.60
C LEU A 190 -0.66 17.43 -8.26
N TYR A 191 -1.80 17.33 -7.60
CA TYR A 191 -2.07 17.91 -6.27
C TYR A 191 -2.00 19.44 -6.20
N ARG A 192 -1.82 20.16 -7.29
CA ARG A 192 -1.89 21.63 -7.30
C ARG A 192 -3.34 22.07 -7.20
N SER A 193 -3.59 23.15 -6.48
CA SER A 193 -4.89 23.81 -6.55
C SER A 193 -5.14 24.25 -7.99
N ALA A 194 -6.35 24.03 -8.50
CA ALA A 194 -6.74 24.68 -9.75
C ALA A 194 -6.52 26.18 -9.56
N ALA A 195 -5.62 26.77 -10.35
CA ALA A 195 -5.45 28.22 -10.34
C ALA A 195 -6.83 28.81 -10.67
N GLY A 196 -7.40 29.54 -9.73
CA GLY A 196 -8.65 30.22 -9.95
C GLY A 196 -8.50 31.16 -11.16
N HIS A 197 -9.31 30.93 -12.17
CA HIS A 197 -9.56 31.89 -13.24
C HIS A 197 -10.65 32.82 -12.79
#